data_283da60eef7238643b3c35b5d2764558
#
_entry.id   283da60eef7238643b3c35b5d2764558
#
_cell.length_a   1.000
_cell.length_b   1.000
_cell.length_c   1.000
_cell.angle_alpha   90.00
_cell.angle_beta   90.00
_cell.angle_gamma   90.00
#
_symmetry.space_group_name_H-M   'P 1'
#
loop_
_entity.id
_entity.type
_entity.pdbx_description
1 polymer ?
#
loop_
_entity_poly.entity_id
_entity_poly.type
_entity_poly.pdbx_seq_one_letter_code
_entity_poly.pdbx_strand_id
1 'polypeptide(L)'
;MIKVLIIESGSFKNIGGAAKDSLELYKYLSKKPDMQVEIYGSFEELGYKSRTRLDSIYAKKFDILMLNSIRDVPIAEKYISLHEKVACVYVDRGDVLTHHAHAPAKRLLSKAIGLIESRIEPSRLDKATTEIASRSESKLVKAARNYASKVYAIRLFERLKKFMSCYVAINAEQALLARKVLKLKAIEYIPIAPHKEFRKIKVKKDYAGALYVGRLEETQKNVSFMIKGVYRTKKEHKELAGKELLRIIGEGPDEQYYKAMVSRLGLQSNISFLGFKAYGELVKQYNNCGFLVSCSRWESFGRVFIEAMMCGVPVLLNDRNNKLVSVEPERYVVQDRVTGLVYHYNSLRDFADKFYALYSDSKLRARLSKNAYAFAKSKFSIERTYEKYYKLFKDLASRQAQSP
;
A
#
# COMPACT_ATOMS: atom_id res chain seq x y z
N MET A 1 -25.88 -17.38 -11.23
CA MET A 1 -24.50 -17.51 -10.76
C MET A 1 -23.68 -16.39 -11.39
N ILE A 2 -23.05 -15.54 -10.60
CA ILE A 2 -22.28 -14.38 -11.07
C ILE A 2 -20.84 -14.84 -11.35
N LYS A 3 -20.36 -14.59 -12.58
CA LYS A 3 -18.99 -14.96 -12.99
C LYS A 3 -18.05 -13.76 -12.88
N VAL A 4 -17.02 -13.89 -12.05
CA VAL A 4 -16.05 -12.83 -11.74
C VAL A 4 -14.67 -13.24 -12.20
N LEU A 5 -13.97 -12.36 -12.92
CA LEU A 5 -12.56 -12.48 -13.22
C LEU A 5 -11.77 -11.39 -12.49
N ILE A 6 -10.82 -11.80 -11.64
CA ILE A 6 -9.85 -10.92 -10.99
C ILE A 6 -8.57 -10.91 -11.83
N ILE A 7 -8.15 -9.75 -12.31
CA ILE A 7 -6.91 -9.58 -13.10
C ILE A 7 -5.83 -8.94 -12.23
N GLU A 8 -4.67 -9.61 -12.16
CA GLU A 8 -3.50 -9.19 -11.41
C GLU A 8 -2.24 -9.57 -12.21
N SER A 9 -1.98 -8.87 -13.33
CA SER A 9 -0.92 -9.23 -14.29
C SER A 9 0.47 -8.74 -13.89
N GLY A 10 0.63 -8.09 -12.76
CA GLY A 10 1.91 -7.58 -12.29
C GLY A 10 2.96 -8.68 -12.16
N SER A 11 4.13 -8.49 -12.75
CA SER A 11 5.27 -9.41 -12.62
C SER A 11 5.85 -9.31 -11.20
N PHE A 12 5.61 -10.30 -10.38
CA PHE A 12 6.01 -10.32 -8.97
C PHE A 12 7.24 -11.20 -8.75
N LYS A 13 8.42 -10.62 -8.92
CA LYS A 13 9.64 -11.21 -8.32
C LYS A 13 9.65 -11.07 -6.78
N ASN A 14 8.82 -10.16 -6.25
CA ASN A 14 8.53 -10.03 -4.81
C ASN A 14 7.03 -9.79 -4.66
N ILE A 15 6.29 -10.77 -4.18
CA ILE A 15 4.84 -10.71 -4.02
C ILE A 15 4.48 -9.59 -3.04
N GLY A 16 4.05 -8.46 -3.59
CA GLY A 16 3.54 -7.33 -2.83
C GLY A 16 2.22 -7.64 -2.14
N GLY A 17 1.85 -6.80 -1.18
CA GLY A 17 0.59 -6.96 -0.45
C GLY A 17 -0.67 -7.01 -1.33
N ALA A 18 -0.66 -6.34 -2.50
CA ALA A 18 -1.81 -6.32 -3.41
C ALA A 18 -2.17 -7.70 -3.97
N ALA A 19 -1.17 -8.47 -4.43
CA ALA A 19 -1.41 -9.80 -4.99
C ALA A 19 -1.95 -10.80 -3.93
N LYS A 20 -1.46 -10.67 -2.69
CA LYS A 20 -1.98 -11.47 -1.58
C LYS A 20 -3.44 -11.15 -1.28
N ASP A 21 -3.82 -9.87 -1.32
CA ASP A 21 -5.22 -9.47 -1.13
C ASP A 21 -6.12 -10.02 -2.24
N SER A 22 -5.66 -9.97 -3.50
CA SER A 22 -6.40 -10.53 -4.64
C SER A 22 -6.66 -12.02 -4.46
N LEU A 23 -5.65 -12.76 -3.99
CA LEU A 23 -5.77 -14.19 -3.73
C LEU A 23 -6.70 -14.52 -2.54
N GLU A 24 -6.63 -13.75 -1.47
CA GLU A 24 -7.52 -13.95 -0.32
C GLU A 24 -8.97 -13.55 -0.64
N LEU A 25 -9.19 -12.50 -1.43
CA LEU A 25 -10.50 -12.14 -1.95
C LEU A 25 -11.06 -13.25 -2.86
N TYR A 26 -10.24 -13.77 -3.79
CA TYR A 26 -10.59 -14.92 -4.62
C TYR A 26 -11.07 -16.11 -3.77
N LYS A 27 -10.28 -16.51 -2.74
CA LYS A 27 -10.64 -17.60 -1.82
C LYS A 27 -11.93 -17.35 -1.05
N TYR A 28 -12.19 -16.10 -0.69
CA TYR A 28 -13.42 -15.72 0.01
C TYR A 28 -14.65 -15.82 -0.89
N LEU A 29 -14.58 -15.22 -2.08
CA LEU A 29 -15.68 -15.18 -3.03
C LEU A 29 -15.99 -16.56 -3.61
N SER A 30 -14.97 -17.41 -3.83
CA SER A 30 -15.15 -18.79 -4.32
C SER A 30 -15.93 -19.69 -3.35
N LYS A 31 -16.13 -19.26 -2.10
CA LYS A 31 -16.99 -19.97 -1.12
C LYS A 31 -18.45 -19.55 -1.17
N LYS A 32 -18.79 -18.50 -1.94
CA LYS A 32 -20.17 -18.02 -2.07
C LYS A 32 -20.91 -18.86 -3.11
N PRO A 33 -22.09 -19.42 -2.80
CA PRO A 33 -22.76 -20.39 -3.67
C PRO A 33 -23.29 -19.76 -4.98
N ASP A 34 -23.46 -18.44 -5.00
CA ASP A 34 -23.97 -17.68 -6.15
C ASP A 34 -22.86 -17.03 -6.99
N MET A 35 -21.58 -17.36 -6.71
CA MET A 35 -20.42 -16.82 -7.43
C MET A 35 -19.53 -17.92 -8.02
N GLN A 36 -19.08 -17.68 -9.25
CA GLN A 36 -17.98 -18.40 -9.88
C GLN A 36 -16.84 -17.42 -10.12
N VAL A 37 -15.68 -17.65 -9.49
CA VAL A 37 -14.55 -16.69 -9.52
C VAL A 37 -13.34 -17.34 -10.15
N GLU A 38 -12.70 -16.62 -11.07
CA GLU A 38 -11.39 -16.98 -11.62
C GLU A 38 -10.40 -15.84 -11.33
N ILE A 39 -9.12 -16.17 -11.23
CA ILE A 39 -8.05 -15.19 -11.05
C ILE A 39 -6.98 -15.42 -12.12
N TYR A 40 -6.58 -14.33 -12.78
CA TYR A 40 -5.49 -14.29 -13.74
C TYR A 40 -4.31 -13.54 -13.16
N GLY A 41 -3.14 -14.18 -13.08
CA GLY A 41 -1.92 -13.59 -12.57
C GLY A 41 -0.88 -14.65 -12.21
N SER A 42 0.33 -14.23 -11.85
CA SER A 42 1.40 -15.11 -11.41
C SER A 42 1.49 -15.08 -9.87
N PHE A 43 1.16 -16.21 -9.25
CA PHE A 43 1.13 -16.38 -7.79
C PHE A 43 1.97 -17.60 -7.33
N GLU A 44 2.98 -17.98 -8.11
CA GLU A 44 3.75 -19.21 -7.89
C GLU A 44 4.41 -19.27 -6.49
N GLU A 45 4.95 -18.15 -6.01
CA GLU A 45 5.54 -18.05 -4.68
C GLU A 45 4.53 -18.23 -3.53
N LEU A 46 3.22 -18.09 -3.80
CA LEU A 46 2.15 -18.37 -2.84
C LEU A 46 1.60 -19.80 -2.98
N GLY A 47 2.26 -20.66 -3.77
CA GLY A 47 1.80 -22.03 -4.04
C GLY A 47 0.55 -22.10 -4.92
N TYR A 48 0.16 -20.99 -5.56
CA TYR A 48 -0.99 -20.93 -6.47
C TYR A 48 -0.49 -20.74 -7.90
N LYS A 49 -0.68 -21.75 -8.74
CA LYS A 49 -0.42 -21.65 -10.18
C LYS A 49 -1.70 -21.25 -10.88
N SER A 50 -1.76 -20.03 -11.40
CA SER A 50 -2.80 -19.67 -12.37
C SER A 50 -2.56 -20.50 -13.62
N ARG A 51 -3.47 -21.46 -13.91
CA ARG A 51 -3.43 -22.28 -15.10
C ARG A 51 -4.08 -21.60 -16.32
N THR A 52 -4.63 -20.44 -16.12
CA THR A 52 -5.46 -19.77 -17.13
C THR A 52 -4.57 -19.02 -18.10
N ARG A 53 -4.50 -19.48 -19.36
CA ARG A 53 -3.88 -18.74 -20.46
C ARG A 53 -4.76 -17.53 -20.82
N LEU A 54 -4.15 -16.44 -21.26
CA LEU A 54 -4.87 -15.22 -21.63
C LEU A 54 -5.92 -15.50 -22.73
N ASP A 55 -5.59 -16.33 -23.69
CA ASP A 55 -6.52 -16.73 -24.77
C ASP A 55 -7.75 -17.49 -24.23
N SER A 56 -7.59 -18.34 -23.22
CA SER A 56 -8.71 -19.03 -22.59
C SER A 56 -9.61 -18.09 -21.76
N ILE A 57 -9.09 -16.98 -21.28
CA ILE A 57 -9.87 -15.93 -20.64
C ILE A 57 -10.77 -15.23 -21.66
N TYR A 58 -10.21 -14.87 -22.80
CA TYR A 58 -10.97 -14.21 -23.87
C TYR A 58 -12.08 -15.10 -24.46
N ALA A 59 -11.98 -16.41 -24.36
CA ALA A 59 -13.01 -17.33 -24.79
C ALA A 59 -14.15 -17.53 -23.78
N LYS A 60 -14.00 -17.12 -22.53
CA LYS A 60 -15.01 -17.30 -21.48
C LYS A 60 -15.81 -16.01 -21.28
N LYS A 61 -17.08 -16.12 -20.92
CA LYS A 61 -17.91 -14.98 -20.54
C LYS A 61 -17.93 -14.78 -19.02
N PHE A 62 -17.54 -13.58 -18.57
CA PHE A 62 -17.65 -13.12 -17.19
C PHE A 62 -18.63 -11.94 -17.13
N ASP A 63 -19.31 -11.81 -15.99
CA ASP A 63 -20.19 -10.69 -15.71
C ASP A 63 -19.41 -9.49 -15.18
N ILE A 64 -18.31 -9.77 -14.46
CA ILE A 64 -17.50 -8.74 -13.79
C ILE A 64 -16.01 -8.98 -14.06
N LEU A 65 -15.31 -7.90 -14.44
CA LEU A 65 -13.85 -7.81 -14.41
C LEU A 65 -13.42 -6.94 -13.26
N MET A 66 -12.50 -7.42 -12.42
CA MET A 66 -11.84 -6.64 -11.37
C MET A 66 -10.37 -6.45 -11.72
N LEU A 67 -9.94 -5.19 -11.83
CA LEU A 67 -8.57 -4.80 -12.14
C LEU A 67 -7.91 -4.24 -10.86
N ASN A 68 -6.75 -4.76 -10.50
CA ASN A 68 -5.96 -4.29 -9.36
C ASN A 68 -4.75 -3.44 -9.75
N SER A 69 -4.47 -3.31 -11.03
CA SER A 69 -3.42 -2.46 -11.57
C SER A 69 -3.91 -1.69 -12.79
N ILE A 70 -3.47 -0.46 -12.94
CA ILE A 70 -3.73 0.33 -14.14
C ILE A 70 -3.10 -0.30 -15.40
N ARG A 71 -2.07 -1.13 -15.22
CA ARG A 71 -1.41 -1.86 -16.32
C ARG A 71 -2.28 -2.97 -16.92
N ASP A 72 -3.35 -3.39 -16.23
CA ASP A 72 -4.28 -4.41 -16.68
C ASP A 72 -5.33 -3.87 -17.67
N VAL A 73 -5.39 -2.54 -17.86
CA VAL A 73 -6.36 -1.89 -18.76
C VAL A 73 -6.35 -2.43 -20.19
N PRO A 74 -5.20 -2.68 -20.84
CA PRO A 74 -5.21 -3.26 -22.21
C PRO A 74 -5.86 -4.65 -22.28
N ILE A 75 -5.72 -5.48 -21.24
CA ILE A 75 -6.36 -6.79 -21.15
C ILE A 75 -7.88 -6.63 -21.05
N ALA A 76 -8.33 -5.71 -20.18
CA ALA A 76 -9.74 -5.45 -19.98
C ALA A 76 -10.41 -4.85 -21.24
N GLU A 77 -9.75 -3.92 -21.93
CA GLU A 77 -10.25 -3.34 -23.17
C GLU A 77 -10.48 -4.42 -24.24
N LYS A 78 -9.47 -5.27 -24.46
CA LYS A 78 -9.60 -6.39 -25.41
C LYS A 78 -10.74 -7.32 -25.00
N TYR A 79 -10.86 -7.62 -23.68
CA TYR A 79 -11.94 -8.48 -23.21
C TYR A 79 -13.32 -7.86 -23.47
N ILE A 80 -13.51 -6.58 -23.11
CA ILE A 80 -14.80 -5.88 -23.26
C ILE A 80 -15.16 -5.69 -24.74
N SER A 81 -14.17 -5.57 -25.64
CA SER A 81 -14.43 -5.53 -27.09
C SER A 81 -14.97 -6.86 -27.66
N LEU A 82 -14.76 -7.96 -26.95
CA LEU A 82 -15.21 -9.31 -27.36
C LEU A 82 -16.52 -9.74 -26.67
N HIS A 83 -16.89 -9.09 -25.59
CA HIS A 83 -18.02 -9.47 -24.75
C HIS A 83 -18.89 -8.27 -24.38
N GLU A 84 -20.19 -8.43 -24.58
CA GLU A 84 -21.19 -7.45 -24.17
C GLU A 84 -21.57 -7.59 -22.71
N LYS A 85 -22.08 -6.50 -22.12
CA LYS A 85 -22.65 -6.45 -20.75
C LYS A 85 -21.69 -6.96 -19.66
N VAL A 86 -20.45 -6.44 -19.66
CA VAL A 86 -19.44 -6.74 -18.64
C VAL A 86 -19.22 -5.52 -17.75
N ALA A 87 -19.38 -5.67 -16.42
CA ALA A 87 -19.00 -4.60 -15.49
C ALA A 87 -17.49 -4.62 -15.20
N CYS A 88 -16.85 -3.47 -15.32
CA CYS A 88 -15.44 -3.30 -15.00
C CYS A 88 -15.27 -2.56 -13.68
N VAL A 89 -14.65 -3.20 -12.70
CA VAL A 89 -14.31 -2.64 -11.38
C VAL A 89 -12.80 -2.40 -11.33
N TYR A 90 -12.40 -1.17 -11.06
CA TYR A 90 -10.99 -0.83 -10.86
C TYR A 90 -10.71 -0.52 -9.39
N VAL A 91 -9.73 -1.21 -8.80
CA VAL A 91 -9.27 -0.98 -7.43
C VAL A 91 -7.98 -0.18 -7.46
N ASP A 92 -8.03 1.09 -7.05
CA ASP A 92 -6.85 1.94 -7.01
C ASP A 92 -6.02 1.67 -5.74
N ARG A 93 -4.92 0.97 -5.91
CA ARG A 93 -3.93 0.68 -4.86
C ARG A 93 -2.99 1.86 -4.58
N GLY A 94 -3.30 3.06 -5.11
CA GLY A 94 -2.50 4.27 -4.98
C GLY A 94 -1.74 4.65 -6.24
N ASP A 95 -1.93 3.94 -7.34
CA ASP A 95 -1.19 4.16 -8.58
C ASP A 95 -1.62 5.46 -9.29
N VAL A 96 -2.91 5.74 -9.37
CA VAL A 96 -3.45 6.84 -10.18
C VAL A 96 -3.41 8.17 -9.44
N LEU A 97 -3.96 8.24 -8.21
CA LEU A 97 -4.06 9.50 -7.48
C LEU A 97 -2.72 10.01 -6.95
N THR A 98 -1.80 9.13 -6.56
CA THR A 98 -0.44 9.56 -6.21
C THR A 98 0.30 10.17 -7.37
N HIS A 99 0.05 9.71 -8.60
CA HIS A 99 0.60 10.30 -9.80
C HIS A 99 -0.01 11.66 -10.15
N HIS A 100 -1.31 11.87 -9.91
CA HIS A 100 -1.98 13.15 -10.10
C HIS A 100 -1.61 14.21 -9.04
N ALA A 101 -1.51 13.81 -7.77
CA ALA A 101 -1.25 14.74 -6.66
C ALA A 101 0.17 15.30 -6.61
N HIS A 102 1.14 14.61 -7.18
CA HIS A 102 2.56 14.98 -7.14
C HIS A 102 3.15 15.40 -8.50
N ALA A 103 2.32 15.89 -9.45
CA ALA A 103 2.80 16.45 -10.70
C ALA A 103 3.19 17.93 -10.52
N PRO A 104 4.46 18.28 -10.28
CA PRO A 104 4.89 19.67 -10.30
C PRO A 104 4.94 20.17 -11.74
N ALA A 105 4.44 21.39 -11.94
CA ALA A 105 4.63 22.21 -13.13
C ALA A 105 4.10 21.67 -14.47
N LYS A 106 2.78 21.64 -14.62
CA LYS A 106 2.08 21.35 -15.89
C LYS A 106 2.56 22.17 -17.13
N ARG A 107 3.20 23.33 -16.95
CA ARG A 107 3.45 24.30 -18.03
C ARG A 107 4.78 24.17 -18.78
N LEU A 108 5.86 23.73 -18.14
CA LEU A 108 7.17 23.60 -18.78
C LEU A 108 7.38 22.24 -19.45
N LEU A 109 6.72 21.21 -18.93
CA LEU A 109 6.85 19.84 -19.41
C LEU A 109 5.91 19.50 -20.58
N SER A 110 4.77 20.20 -20.74
CA SER A 110 3.85 19.97 -21.87
C SER A 110 4.47 20.23 -23.24
N LYS A 111 5.42 21.19 -23.33
CA LYS A 111 6.15 21.46 -24.58
C LYS A 111 7.21 20.39 -24.92
N ALA A 112 7.89 19.83 -23.91
CA ALA A 112 8.85 18.75 -24.12
C ALA A 112 8.17 17.41 -24.47
N ILE A 113 6.94 17.20 -23.96
CA ILE A 113 6.15 15.99 -24.19
C ILE A 113 5.62 15.94 -25.62
N GLY A 114 5.12 17.03 -26.15
CA GLY A 114 4.65 17.10 -27.55
C GLY A 114 5.72 16.69 -28.58
N LEU A 115 7.00 16.92 -28.24
CA LEU A 115 8.15 16.50 -29.06
C LEU A 115 8.50 15.00 -28.92
N ILE A 116 8.25 14.39 -27.76
CA ILE A 116 8.49 12.96 -27.52
C ILE A 116 7.29 12.12 -27.98
N GLU A 117 6.10 12.65 -27.83
CA GLU A 117 4.82 11.98 -28.17
C GLU A 117 4.67 11.70 -29.67
N SER A 118 5.26 12.52 -30.53
CA SER A 118 5.20 12.35 -31.99
C SER A 118 6.15 11.26 -32.54
N ARG A 119 7.02 10.67 -31.71
CA ARG A 119 8.14 9.83 -32.20
C ARG A 119 8.29 8.44 -31.59
N ILE A 120 7.51 8.05 -30.55
CA ILE A 120 7.73 6.77 -29.87
C ILE A 120 6.41 6.02 -29.63
N GLU A 121 6.28 4.84 -30.25
CA GLU A 121 5.19 3.89 -29.96
C GLU A 121 5.25 3.33 -28.53
N PRO A 122 4.12 3.15 -27.84
CA PRO A 122 4.04 2.68 -26.45
C PRO A 122 4.74 1.35 -26.18
N SER A 123 4.70 0.41 -27.15
CA SER A 123 5.35 -0.91 -27.06
C SER A 123 6.88 -0.86 -27.06
N ARG A 124 7.47 0.22 -27.59
CA ARG A 124 8.92 0.42 -27.60
C ARG A 124 9.44 1.08 -26.31
N LEU A 125 8.59 1.79 -25.56
CA LEU A 125 8.98 2.38 -24.29
C LEU A 125 9.27 1.32 -23.21
N ASP A 126 8.50 0.23 -23.17
CA ASP A 126 8.71 -0.84 -22.20
C ASP A 126 9.99 -1.65 -22.46
N LYS A 127 10.34 -1.90 -23.74
CA LYS A 127 11.61 -2.55 -24.10
C LYS A 127 12.81 -1.65 -23.84
N ALA A 128 12.74 -0.38 -24.24
CA ALA A 128 13.83 0.57 -24.04
C ALA A 128 14.09 0.85 -22.55
N THR A 129 13.05 0.88 -21.69
CA THR A 129 13.21 1.07 -20.25
C THR A 129 13.83 -0.15 -19.55
N THR A 130 13.65 -1.35 -20.08
CA THR A 130 14.24 -2.58 -19.51
C THR A 130 15.73 -2.72 -19.90
N GLU A 131 16.10 -2.32 -21.12
CA GLU A 131 17.50 -2.40 -21.61
C GLU A 131 18.41 -1.32 -21.00
N ILE A 132 17.88 -0.14 -20.66
CA ILE A 132 18.65 0.97 -20.06
C ILE A 132 18.92 0.74 -18.55
N ALA A 133 18.19 -0.18 -17.90
CA ALA A 133 18.31 -0.45 -16.47
C ALA A 133 19.62 -1.09 -16.00
N SER A 134 20.53 -1.44 -16.91
CA SER A 134 21.77 -2.19 -16.61
C SER A 134 23.04 -1.33 -16.43
N ARG A 135 22.98 -0.01 -16.62
CA ARG A 135 24.13 0.90 -16.44
C ARG A 135 23.78 2.07 -15.53
N SER A 136 24.72 2.57 -14.74
CA SER A 136 24.55 3.65 -13.75
C SER A 136 23.78 4.84 -14.35
N GLU A 137 22.47 4.89 -14.04
CA GLU A 137 21.57 5.92 -14.58
C GLU A 137 21.86 7.30 -13.99
N SER A 138 22.03 8.29 -14.84
CA SER A 138 22.03 9.68 -14.39
C SER A 138 20.69 10.07 -13.75
N LYS A 139 20.72 10.99 -12.77
CA LYS A 139 19.50 11.49 -12.10
C LYS A 139 18.42 11.98 -13.08
N LEU A 140 18.85 12.51 -14.24
CA LEU A 140 17.97 13.00 -15.31
C LEU A 140 17.22 11.87 -16.02
N VAL A 141 17.91 10.76 -16.34
CA VAL A 141 17.28 9.59 -16.99
C VAL A 141 16.26 8.93 -16.06
N LYS A 142 16.60 8.80 -14.77
CA LYS A 142 15.65 8.32 -13.75
C LYS A 142 14.42 9.21 -13.62
N ALA A 143 14.59 10.52 -13.65
CA ALA A 143 13.49 11.49 -13.59
C ALA A 143 12.60 11.42 -14.85
N ALA A 144 13.19 11.31 -16.03
CA ALA A 144 12.47 11.17 -17.30
C ALA A 144 11.66 9.87 -17.36
N ARG A 145 12.26 8.74 -16.94
CA ARG A 145 11.55 7.45 -16.86
C ARG A 145 10.37 7.49 -15.90
N ASN A 146 10.56 8.04 -14.69
CA ASN A 146 9.49 8.20 -13.72
C ASN A 146 8.34 9.07 -14.24
N TYR A 147 8.69 10.09 -15.03
CA TYR A 147 7.69 10.96 -15.65
C TYR A 147 6.92 10.25 -16.76
N ALA A 148 7.62 9.56 -17.67
CA ALA A 148 7.00 8.78 -18.74
C ALA A 148 6.03 7.73 -18.17
N SER A 149 6.43 7.03 -17.10
CA SER A 149 5.57 6.08 -16.41
C SER A 149 4.28 6.71 -15.85
N LYS A 150 4.37 7.95 -15.34
CA LYS A 150 3.20 8.70 -14.85
C LYS A 150 2.25 9.11 -15.96
N VAL A 151 2.79 9.61 -17.06
CA VAL A 151 1.99 9.98 -18.25
C VAL A 151 1.27 8.75 -18.80
N TYR A 152 1.99 7.64 -18.90
CA TYR A 152 1.41 6.37 -19.34
C TYR A 152 0.27 5.91 -18.45
N ALA A 153 0.44 5.95 -17.12
CA ALA A 153 -0.62 5.59 -16.17
C ALA A 153 -1.86 6.50 -16.31
N ILE A 154 -1.66 7.80 -16.51
CA ILE A 154 -2.76 8.76 -16.74
C ILE A 154 -3.51 8.43 -18.03
N ARG A 155 -2.80 8.12 -19.12
CA ARG A 155 -3.44 7.73 -20.39
C ARG A 155 -4.25 6.44 -20.27
N LEU A 156 -3.69 5.44 -19.62
CA LEU A 156 -4.41 4.19 -19.34
C LEU A 156 -5.67 4.45 -18.50
N PHE A 157 -5.59 5.36 -17.53
CA PHE A 157 -6.74 5.71 -16.71
C PHE A 157 -7.85 6.42 -17.52
N GLU A 158 -7.49 7.34 -18.43
CA GLU A 158 -8.46 7.98 -19.30
C GLU A 158 -9.13 6.96 -20.26
N ARG A 159 -8.41 5.92 -20.70
CA ARG A 159 -8.98 4.80 -21.44
C ARG A 159 -9.94 3.97 -20.55
N LEU A 160 -9.50 3.62 -19.35
CA LEU A 160 -10.29 2.89 -18.36
C LEU A 160 -11.62 3.58 -18.05
N LYS A 161 -11.62 4.91 -17.90
CA LYS A 161 -12.83 5.69 -17.61
C LYS A 161 -13.95 5.49 -18.61
N LYS A 162 -13.65 5.10 -19.86
CA LYS A 162 -14.66 4.91 -20.91
C LYS A 162 -15.56 3.70 -20.66
N PHE A 163 -15.06 2.70 -19.91
CA PHE A 163 -15.78 1.45 -19.68
C PHE A 163 -15.83 1.02 -18.20
N MET A 164 -15.22 1.80 -17.31
CA MET A 164 -15.22 1.48 -15.89
C MET A 164 -16.60 1.68 -15.27
N SER A 165 -17.15 0.64 -14.69
CA SER A 165 -18.45 0.65 -14.00
C SER A 165 -18.35 1.15 -12.56
N CYS A 166 -17.24 0.88 -11.88
CA CYS A 166 -17.00 1.32 -10.52
C CYS A 166 -15.50 1.50 -10.23
N TYR A 167 -15.17 2.58 -9.51
CA TYR A 167 -13.86 2.85 -8.95
C TYR A 167 -13.88 2.50 -7.46
N VAL A 168 -12.99 1.62 -7.03
CA VAL A 168 -12.83 1.28 -5.61
C VAL A 168 -11.63 2.02 -5.03
N ALA A 169 -11.88 2.91 -4.10
CA ALA A 169 -10.88 3.60 -3.29
C ALA A 169 -10.55 2.77 -2.04
N ILE A 170 -9.26 2.68 -1.69
CA ILE A 170 -8.82 1.93 -0.51
C ILE A 170 -8.75 2.78 0.76
N ASN A 171 -8.84 4.09 0.64
CA ASN A 171 -8.98 5.01 1.77
C ASN A 171 -9.97 6.14 1.45
N ALA A 172 -10.48 6.82 2.49
CA ALA A 172 -11.53 7.81 2.32
C ALA A 172 -11.04 9.08 1.59
N GLU A 173 -9.79 9.51 1.81
CA GLU A 173 -9.20 10.66 1.10
C GLU A 173 -9.09 10.36 -0.40
N GLN A 174 -8.68 9.15 -0.75
CA GLN A 174 -8.64 8.71 -2.15
C GLN A 174 -10.03 8.75 -2.80
N ALA A 175 -11.07 8.31 -2.08
CA ALA A 175 -12.44 8.39 -2.59
C ALA A 175 -12.88 9.84 -2.82
N LEU A 176 -12.54 10.75 -1.90
CA LEU A 176 -12.83 12.18 -2.02
C LEU A 176 -12.10 12.82 -3.21
N LEU A 177 -10.80 12.52 -3.36
CA LEU A 177 -9.98 13.00 -4.49
C LEU A 177 -10.47 12.44 -5.82
N ALA A 178 -10.84 11.16 -5.88
CA ALA A 178 -11.41 10.56 -7.09
C ALA A 178 -12.68 11.30 -7.54
N ARG A 179 -13.55 11.68 -6.59
CA ARG A 179 -14.75 12.46 -6.88
C ARG A 179 -14.41 13.89 -7.33
N LYS A 180 -13.53 14.59 -6.60
CA LYS A 180 -13.23 16.00 -6.85
C LYS A 180 -12.30 16.21 -8.05
N VAL A 181 -11.26 15.41 -8.21
CA VAL A 181 -10.20 15.59 -9.21
C VAL A 181 -10.47 14.79 -10.47
N LEU A 182 -10.80 13.50 -10.34
CA LEU A 182 -11.05 12.62 -11.47
C LEU A 182 -12.50 12.71 -11.99
N LYS A 183 -13.39 13.43 -11.26
CA LYS A 183 -14.81 13.62 -11.61
C LYS A 183 -15.58 12.31 -11.77
N LEU A 184 -15.18 11.27 -11.03
CA LEU A 184 -15.86 9.99 -11.08
C LEU A 184 -17.20 10.03 -10.35
N LYS A 185 -18.21 9.32 -10.88
CA LYS A 185 -19.57 9.23 -10.30
C LYS A 185 -19.72 7.96 -9.46
N ALA A 186 -19.29 6.83 -9.97
CA ALA A 186 -19.40 5.53 -9.31
C ALA A 186 -18.13 5.22 -8.52
N ILE A 187 -18.16 5.50 -7.23
CA ILE A 187 -17.02 5.32 -6.32
C ILE A 187 -17.49 4.57 -5.09
N GLU A 188 -16.80 3.47 -4.79
CA GLU A 188 -16.96 2.73 -3.54
C GLU A 188 -15.71 2.86 -2.68
N TYR A 189 -15.90 2.97 -1.37
CA TYR A 189 -14.82 2.92 -0.41
C TYR A 189 -14.75 1.54 0.24
N ILE A 190 -13.72 0.77 -0.13
CA ILE A 190 -13.45 -0.54 0.45
C ILE A 190 -12.00 -0.57 0.95
N PRO A 191 -11.79 -0.50 2.27
CA PRO A 191 -10.44 -0.49 2.85
C PRO A 191 -9.74 -1.83 2.62
N ILE A 192 -8.40 -1.81 2.61
CA ILE A 192 -7.62 -3.03 2.59
C ILE A 192 -7.79 -3.77 3.93
N ALA A 193 -8.02 -5.08 3.88
CA ALA A 193 -8.03 -5.92 5.06
C ALA A 193 -6.59 -6.27 5.50
N PRO A 194 -6.31 -6.35 6.81
CA PRO A 194 -5.07 -6.96 7.29
C PRO A 194 -5.08 -8.47 6.99
N HIS A 195 -3.91 -9.07 6.86
CA HIS A 195 -3.85 -10.52 6.72
C HIS A 195 -4.30 -11.19 8.03
N LYS A 196 -5.01 -12.33 7.93
CA LYS A 196 -5.62 -13.06 9.08
C LYS A 196 -4.62 -13.45 10.19
N GLU A 197 -3.35 -13.54 9.87
CA GLU A 197 -2.29 -13.87 10.82
C GLU A 197 -2.01 -12.74 11.80
N PHE A 198 -2.26 -11.47 11.41
CA PHE A 198 -2.02 -10.33 12.29
C PHE A 198 -3.10 -10.24 13.37
N ARG A 199 -2.75 -10.75 14.54
CA ARG A 199 -3.62 -10.80 15.73
C ARG A 199 -2.77 -10.77 16.99
N LYS A 200 -3.40 -10.47 18.11
CA LYS A 200 -2.76 -10.65 19.43
C LYS A 200 -2.45 -12.11 19.68
N ILE A 201 -1.21 -12.40 20.02
CA ILE A 201 -0.74 -13.73 20.46
C ILE A 201 0.00 -13.58 21.79
N LYS A 202 0.06 -14.66 22.56
CA LYS A 202 0.87 -14.72 23.79
C LYS A 202 2.36 -14.79 23.39
N VAL A 203 3.09 -13.74 23.72
CA VAL A 203 4.57 -13.70 23.61
C VAL A 203 5.14 -13.10 24.88
N LYS A 204 6.37 -13.45 25.24
CA LYS A 204 7.11 -12.72 26.27
C LYS A 204 7.38 -11.31 25.73
N LYS A 205 6.82 -10.29 26.39
CA LYS A 205 7.08 -8.89 26.05
C LYS A 205 8.34 -8.42 26.77
N ASP A 206 9.47 -8.60 26.15
CA ASP A 206 10.78 -8.19 26.67
C ASP A 206 11.39 -7.00 25.92
N TYR A 207 10.72 -6.48 24.91
CA TYR A 207 11.16 -5.35 24.11
C TYR A 207 10.15 -4.20 24.13
N ALA A 208 10.53 -3.09 24.79
CA ALA A 208 9.70 -1.88 24.88
C ALA A 208 9.94 -0.88 23.72
N GLY A 209 10.94 -1.13 22.88
CA GLY A 209 11.37 -0.25 21.80
C GLY A 209 10.46 -0.27 20.58
N ALA A 210 10.83 0.55 19.61
CA ALA A 210 10.11 0.73 18.36
C ALA A 210 10.41 -0.39 17.37
N LEU A 211 9.39 -0.73 16.56
CA LEU A 211 9.52 -1.55 15.37
C LEU A 211 9.29 -0.71 14.13
N TYR A 212 10.16 -0.81 13.14
CA TYR A 212 9.92 -0.36 11.77
C TYR A 212 9.72 -1.58 10.88
N VAL A 213 8.71 -1.54 10.01
CA VAL A 213 8.45 -2.58 9.01
C VAL A 213 8.21 -1.91 7.66
N GLY A 214 9.05 -2.22 6.68
CA GLY A 214 8.90 -1.68 5.34
C GLY A 214 10.15 -1.78 4.48
N ARG A 215 10.00 -1.42 3.21
CA ARG A 215 11.12 -1.38 2.26
C ARG A 215 12.14 -0.32 2.68
N LEU A 216 13.42 -0.66 2.61
CA LEU A 216 14.52 0.25 2.94
C LEU A 216 14.84 1.14 1.73
N GLU A 217 14.02 2.20 1.56
CA GLU A 217 14.11 3.14 0.45
C GLU A 217 13.83 4.57 0.95
N GLU A 218 14.79 5.48 0.69
CA GLU A 218 14.78 6.83 1.25
C GLU A 218 13.69 7.71 0.67
N THR A 219 13.41 7.59 -0.64
CA THR A 219 12.50 8.51 -1.33
C THR A 219 11.11 8.51 -0.72
N GLN A 220 10.57 7.34 -0.40
CA GLN A 220 9.24 7.19 0.18
C GLN A 220 9.30 7.00 1.70
N LYS A 221 10.15 6.08 2.19
CA LYS A 221 10.11 5.62 3.58
C LYS A 221 10.86 6.52 4.56
N ASN A 222 11.81 7.36 4.05
CA ASN A 222 12.49 8.38 4.85
C ASN A 222 13.16 7.82 6.12
N VAL A 223 13.81 6.66 5.98
CA VAL A 223 14.40 5.93 7.10
C VAL A 223 15.55 6.73 7.74
N SER A 224 16.25 7.55 6.96
CA SER A 224 17.29 8.43 7.47
C SER A 224 16.78 9.42 8.53
N PHE A 225 15.56 9.94 8.35
CA PHE A 225 14.91 10.82 9.32
C PHE A 225 14.65 10.07 10.64
N MET A 226 14.17 8.83 10.56
CA MET A 226 13.92 7.99 11.73
C MET A 226 15.21 7.72 12.52
N ILE A 227 16.32 7.37 11.83
CA ILE A 227 17.64 7.16 12.46
C ILE A 227 18.12 8.43 13.15
N LYS A 228 17.99 9.60 12.50
CA LYS A 228 18.31 10.92 13.11
C LYS A 228 17.45 11.21 14.34
N GLY A 229 16.16 10.85 14.28
CA GLY A 229 15.23 10.99 15.39
C GLY A 229 15.65 10.15 16.61
N VAL A 230 16.00 8.87 16.39
CA VAL A 230 16.51 7.98 17.44
C VAL A 230 17.84 8.50 18.01
N TYR A 231 18.74 9.00 17.15
CA TYR A 231 19.98 9.65 17.60
C TYR A 231 19.71 10.84 18.53
N ARG A 232 18.77 11.71 18.15
CA ARG A 232 18.36 12.85 18.95
C ARG A 232 17.76 12.39 20.28
N THR A 233 16.87 11.42 20.30
CA THR A 233 16.26 10.85 21.51
C THR A 233 17.35 10.33 22.46
N LYS A 234 18.32 9.55 21.95
CA LYS A 234 19.46 9.05 22.74
C LYS A 234 20.31 10.18 23.33
N LYS A 235 20.54 11.25 22.54
CA LYS A 235 21.36 12.41 22.99
C LYS A 235 20.68 13.18 24.11
N GLU A 236 19.36 13.33 24.06
CA GLU A 236 18.56 14.05 25.07
C GLU A 236 18.30 13.18 26.32
N HIS A 237 18.36 11.85 26.21
CA HIS A 237 18.06 10.89 27.28
C HIS A 237 19.24 9.90 27.46
N LYS A 238 20.21 10.28 28.32
CA LYS A 238 21.46 9.52 28.52
C LYS A 238 21.23 8.09 29.04
N GLU A 239 20.16 7.86 29.79
CA GLU A 239 19.75 6.55 30.29
C GLU A 239 19.40 5.52 29.20
N LEU A 240 19.30 5.95 27.93
CA LEU A 240 19.08 5.12 26.78
C LEU A 240 20.37 4.56 26.16
N ALA A 241 21.53 4.96 26.68
CA ALA A 241 22.81 4.44 26.23
C ALA A 241 22.85 2.90 26.39
N GLY A 242 23.28 2.19 25.32
CA GLY A 242 23.36 0.73 25.33
C GLY A 242 22.02 -0.01 25.25
N LYS A 243 20.88 0.69 25.26
CA LYS A 243 19.57 0.04 25.11
C LYS A 243 19.16 -0.07 23.65
N GLU A 244 18.59 -1.20 23.26
CA GLU A 244 17.98 -1.37 21.92
C GLU A 244 16.69 -0.54 21.85
N LEU A 245 16.66 0.46 20.96
CA LEU A 245 15.57 1.40 20.83
C LEU A 245 14.70 1.14 19.60
N LEU A 246 15.32 0.62 18.53
CA LEU A 246 14.67 0.44 17.24
C LEU A 246 15.11 -0.87 16.58
N ARG A 247 14.14 -1.70 16.19
CA ARG A 247 14.31 -2.84 15.28
C ARG A 247 13.78 -2.48 13.91
N ILE A 248 14.58 -2.71 12.88
CA ILE A 248 14.25 -2.45 11.48
C ILE A 248 14.07 -3.77 10.76
N ILE A 249 12.84 -4.00 10.24
CA ILE A 249 12.49 -5.18 9.45
C ILE A 249 12.20 -4.76 8.02
N GLY A 250 12.84 -5.42 7.07
CA GLY A 250 12.72 -5.22 5.65
C GLY A 250 14.07 -5.12 4.97
N GLU A 251 14.04 -5.01 3.66
CA GLU A 251 15.18 -4.89 2.75
C GLU A 251 14.92 -3.77 1.75
N GLY A 252 15.97 -3.32 1.08
CA GLY A 252 15.82 -2.31 0.03
C GLY A 252 17.14 -1.71 -0.44
N PRO A 253 17.09 -0.88 -1.50
CA PRO A 253 18.29 -0.38 -2.17
C PRO A 253 19.18 0.49 -1.28
N ASP A 254 18.62 1.11 -0.24
CA ASP A 254 19.35 2.05 0.62
C ASP A 254 19.80 1.42 1.96
N GLU A 255 19.73 0.09 2.11
CA GLU A 255 20.07 -0.60 3.36
C GLU A 255 21.51 -0.32 3.82
N GLN A 256 22.49 -0.38 2.90
CA GLN A 256 23.90 -0.13 3.21
C GLN A 256 24.13 1.32 3.63
N TYR A 257 23.45 2.26 3.01
CA TYR A 257 23.47 3.68 3.41
C TYR A 257 22.99 3.85 4.86
N TYR A 258 21.90 3.16 5.26
CA TYR A 258 21.39 3.25 6.63
C TYR A 258 22.31 2.58 7.65
N LYS A 259 22.89 1.43 7.33
CA LYS A 259 23.89 0.76 8.19
C LYS A 259 25.13 1.64 8.42
N ALA A 260 25.66 2.25 7.37
CA ALA A 260 26.76 3.21 7.47
C ALA A 260 26.39 4.44 8.31
N MET A 261 25.14 4.94 8.17
CA MET A 261 24.65 6.05 8.97
C MET A 261 24.54 5.70 10.46
N VAL A 262 24.02 4.51 10.80
CA VAL A 262 23.94 4.00 12.18
C VAL A 262 25.34 3.91 12.79
N SER A 263 26.32 3.38 12.04
CA SER A 263 27.71 3.31 12.49
C SER A 263 28.32 4.69 12.74
N ARG A 264 28.18 5.61 11.79
CA ARG A 264 28.69 6.99 11.92
C ARG A 264 28.11 7.77 13.09
N LEU A 265 26.85 7.49 13.47
CA LEU A 265 26.17 8.12 14.58
C LEU A 265 26.36 7.39 15.92
N GLY A 266 27.13 6.29 15.95
CA GLY A 266 27.37 5.51 17.17
C GLY A 266 26.10 4.88 17.73
N LEU A 267 25.22 4.35 16.85
CA LEU A 267 23.91 3.80 17.21
C LEU A 267 23.85 2.26 17.10
N GLN A 268 24.99 1.57 16.96
CA GLN A 268 25.01 0.12 16.72
C GLN A 268 24.37 -0.69 17.85
N SER A 269 24.45 -0.22 19.10
CA SER A 269 23.79 -0.82 20.26
C SER A 269 22.31 -0.43 20.39
N ASN A 270 21.85 0.58 19.63
CA ASN A 270 20.50 1.13 19.75
C ASN A 270 19.57 0.74 18.59
N ILE A 271 20.12 0.37 17.42
CA ILE A 271 19.36 0.06 16.21
C ILE A 271 19.82 -1.27 15.63
N SER A 272 18.89 -2.21 15.48
CA SER A 272 19.12 -3.52 14.88
C SER A 272 18.43 -3.65 13.52
N PHE A 273 19.14 -4.19 12.53
CA PHE A 273 18.56 -4.56 11.22
C PHE A 273 18.30 -6.06 11.22
N LEU A 274 17.04 -6.46 11.12
CA LEU A 274 16.60 -7.85 11.21
C LEU A 274 16.35 -8.50 9.84
N GLY A 275 16.55 -7.76 8.73
CA GLY A 275 16.28 -8.24 7.38
C GLY A 275 14.80 -8.50 7.13
N PHE A 276 14.49 -9.20 6.05
CA PHE A 276 13.12 -9.63 5.73
C PHE A 276 12.62 -10.66 6.76
N LYS A 277 11.33 -10.61 7.08
CA LYS A 277 10.65 -11.56 7.94
C LYS A 277 9.36 -12.07 7.29
N ALA A 278 9.17 -13.38 7.28
CA ALA A 278 7.90 -13.98 6.90
C ALA A 278 6.78 -13.63 7.90
N TYR A 279 5.52 -13.76 7.49
CA TYR A 279 4.37 -13.31 8.31
C TYR A 279 4.35 -13.90 9.72
N GLY A 280 4.62 -15.18 9.88
CA GLY A 280 4.63 -15.81 11.21
C GLY A 280 5.64 -15.21 12.17
N GLU A 281 6.85 -14.88 11.67
CA GLU A 281 7.88 -14.19 12.46
C GLU A 281 7.52 -12.71 12.66
N LEU A 282 7.01 -12.05 11.62
CA LEU A 282 6.61 -10.66 11.69
C LEU A 282 5.51 -10.43 12.75
N VAL A 283 4.53 -11.33 12.84
CA VAL A 283 3.49 -11.29 13.88
C VAL A 283 4.11 -11.39 15.29
N LYS A 284 5.13 -12.23 15.48
CA LYS A 284 5.86 -12.30 16.77
C LYS A 284 6.55 -10.98 17.08
N GLN A 285 7.21 -10.36 16.09
CA GLN A 285 7.89 -9.08 16.27
C GLN A 285 6.90 -7.95 16.61
N TYR A 286 5.76 -7.87 15.93
CA TYR A 286 4.70 -6.93 16.32
C TYR A 286 4.23 -7.15 17.76
N ASN A 287 3.92 -8.40 18.15
CA ASN A 287 3.40 -8.68 19.49
C ASN A 287 4.45 -8.46 20.59
N ASN A 288 5.75 -8.47 20.26
CA ASN A 288 6.84 -8.23 21.22
C ASN A 288 7.20 -6.74 21.37
N CYS A 289 7.05 -5.91 20.33
CA CYS A 289 7.49 -4.52 20.37
C CYS A 289 6.60 -3.60 21.21
N GLY A 290 7.13 -2.45 21.62
CA GLY A 290 6.40 -1.42 22.34
C GLY A 290 5.46 -0.62 21.45
N PHE A 291 5.93 -0.23 20.26
CA PHE A 291 5.17 0.55 19.28
C PHE A 291 5.74 0.41 17.87
N LEU A 292 4.91 0.66 16.85
CA LEU A 292 5.36 0.80 15.47
C LEU A 292 5.74 2.25 15.19
N VAL A 293 6.83 2.48 14.46
CA VAL A 293 7.23 3.81 13.99
C VAL A 293 7.25 3.88 12.47
N SER A 294 6.73 4.97 11.91
CA SER A 294 6.84 5.28 10.48
C SER A 294 7.19 6.74 10.25
N CYS A 295 8.16 6.96 9.35
CA CYS A 295 8.58 8.28 8.89
C CYS A 295 8.28 8.51 7.40
N SER A 296 7.50 7.65 6.78
CA SER A 296 7.17 7.72 5.36
C SER A 296 6.69 9.12 4.98
N ARG A 297 7.16 9.59 3.81
CA ARG A 297 6.70 10.86 3.23
C ARG A 297 5.29 10.74 2.68
N TRP A 298 4.91 9.55 2.20
CA TRP A 298 3.56 9.21 1.77
C TRP A 298 3.30 7.70 1.85
N GLU A 299 2.06 7.33 2.10
CA GLU A 299 1.52 5.98 2.00
C GLU A 299 0.17 6.02 1.29
N SER A 300 -0.14 5.00 0.51
CA SER A 300 -1.48 4.86 -0.10
C SER A 300 -2.51 4.44 0.93
N PHE A 301 -2.14 3.50 1.81
CA PHE A 301 -3.00 3.00 2.89
C PHE A 301 -2.24 2.77 4.19
N GLY A 302 -0.96 2.38 4.12
CA GLY A 302 -0.17 2.09 5.30
C GLY A 302 -0.59 0.79 6.01
N ARG A 303 -0.65 -0.30 5.27
CA ARG A 303 -1.05 -1.63 5.79
C ARG A 303 -0.37 -1.98 7.11
N VAL A 304 0.92 -1.69 7.25
CA VAL A 304 1.71 -1.96 8.46
C VAL A 304 1.12 -1.32 9.71
N PHE A 305 0.37 -0.20 9.58
CA PHE A 305 -0.29 0.45 10.71
C PHE A 305 -1.44 -0.42 11.23
N ILE A 306 -2.23 -0.96 10.30
CA ILE A 306 -3.36 -1.82 10.66
C ILE A 306 -2.88 -3.16 11.20
N GLU A 307 -1.83 -3.74 10.61
CA GLU A 307 -1.18 -4.96 11.08
C GLU A 307 -0.68 -4.80 12.53
N ALA A 308 0.01 -3.68 12.81
CA ALA A 308 0.46 -3.35 14.16
C ALA A 308 -0.73 -3.22 15.14
N MET A 309 -1.75 -2.45 14.76
CA MET A 309 -2.93 -2.26 15.60
C MET A 309 -3.70 -3.56 15.86
N MET A 310 -3.80 -4.46 14.86
CA MET A 310 -4.40 -5.79 15.03
C MET A 310 -3.59 -6.68 15.99
N CYS A 311 -2.29 -6.43 16.11
CA CYS A 311 -1.44 -7.04 17.14
C CYS A 311 -1.47 -6.28 18.48
N GLY A 312 -2.26 -5.21 18.58
CA GLY A 312 -2.34 -4.37 19.78
C GLY A 312 -1.12 -3.49 19.99
N VAL A 313 -0.54 -2.99 18.90
CA VAL A 313 0.66 -2.15 18.91
C VAL A 313 0.27 -0.72 18.50
N PRO A 314 0.50 0.30 19.34
CA PRO A 314 0.25 1.69 18.97
C PRO A 314 1.26 2.17 17.93
N VAL A 315 0.89 3.20 17.17
CA VAL A 315 1.69 3.71 16.04
C VAL A 315 2.19 5.12 16.32
N LEU A 316 3.46 5.38 16.02
CA LEU A 316 4.05 6.71 15.92
C LEU A 316 4.18 7.09 14.43
N LEU A 317 3.47 8.13 14.01
CA LEU A 317 3.34 8.54 12.61
C LEU A 317 3.39 10.05 12.46
N ASN A 318 3.88 10.58 11.34
CA ASN A 318 3.81 12.03 11.08
C ASN A 318 2.41 12.49 10.64
N ASP A 319 2.08 13.76 10.93
CA ASP A 319 0.78 14.37 10.65
C ASP A 319 0.47 14.43 9.15
N ARG A 320 1.46 14.68 8.30
CA ARG A 320 1.28 14.72 6.84
C ARG A 320 0.84 13.38 6.29
N ASN A 321 1.53 12.29 6.67
CA ASN A 321 1.18 10.97 6.20
C ASN A 321 -0.13 10.48 6.81
N ASN A 322 -0.39 10.82 8.06
CA ASN A 322 -1.64 10.47 8.73
C ASN A 322 -2.87 11.04 8.00
N LYS A 323 -2.79 12.26 7.46
CA LYS A 323 -3.85 12.86 6.64
C LYS A 323 -4.11 12.13 5.32
N LEU A 324 -3.08 11.48 4.75
CA LEU A 324 -3.22 10.72 3.50
C LEU A 324 -3.88 9.35 3.72
N VAL A 325 -3.86 8.83 4.95
CA VAL A 325 -4.39 7.51 5.29
C VAL A 325 -5.61 7.69 6.22
N SER A 326 -6.75 8.02 5.63
CA SER A 326 -7.99 8.21 6.36
C SER A 326 -8.96 7.03 6.16
N VAL A 327 -9.74 6.69 7.17
CA VAL A 327 -10.78 5.64 7.13
C VAL A 327 -12.19 6.21 6.92
N GLU A 328 -12.38 7.46 7.29
CA GLU A 328 -13.59 8.25 7.11
C GLU A 328 -13.16 9.70 6.92
N PRO A 329 -13.99 10.59 6.34
CA PRO A 329 -13.69 12.01 6.35
C PRO A 329 -13.34 12.46 7.76
N GLU A 330 -12.18 13.15 7.91
CA GLU A 330 -11.65 13.65 9.18
C GLU A 330 -11.28 12.57 10.24
N ARG A 331 -11.40 11.29 9.93
CA ARG A 331 -11.05 10.19 10.83
C ARG A 331 -9.84 9.42 10.31
N TYR A 332 -8.69 9.77 10.81
CA TYR A 332 -7.40 9.19 10.41
C TYR A 332 -7.17 7.80 11.01
N VAL A 333 -6.29 7.01 10.36
CA VAL A 333 -5.91 5.69 10.86
C VAL A 333 -5.28 5.79 12.25
N VAL A 334 -4.38 6.76 12.46
CA VAL A 334 -3.83 7.04 13.79
C VAL A 334 -4.53 8.26 14.38
N GLN A 335 -5.31 8.05 15.42
CA GLN A 335 -5.92 9.11 16.21
C GLN A 335 -4.94 9.50 17.31
N ASP A 336 -4.43 10.75 17.25
CA ASP A 336 -3.41 11.23 18.19
C ASP A 336 -3.87 11.07 19.63
N ARG A 337 -2.98 10.55 20.49
CA ARG A 337 -3.21 10.26 21.90
C ARG A 337 -4.33 9.26 22.21
N VAL A 338 -4.96 8.68 21.17
CA VAL A 338 -6.03 7.68 21.29
C VAL A 338 -5.56 6.31 20.83
N THR A 339 -5.09 6.17 19.58
CA THR A 339 -4.61 4.89 19.02
C THR A 339 -3.12 4.87 18.75
N GLY A 340 -2.44 6.01 18.92
CA GLY A 340 -1.02 6.20 18.73
C GLY A 340 -0.64 7.64 19.05
N LEU A 341 0.56 8.06 18.62
CA LEU A 341 1.00 9.45 18.68
C LEU A 341 1.31 9.95 17.26
N VAL A 342 0.97 11.23 17.02
CA VAL A 342 1.21 11.88 15.73
C VAL A 342 2.19 13.03 15.91
N TYR A 343 3.35 12.97 15.23
CA TYR A 343 4.36 14.03 15.27
C TYR A 343 4.31 14.93 14.04
N HIS A 344 4.76 16.19 14.18
CA HIS A 344 4.82 17.13 13.07
C HIS A 344 5.85 16.72 12.03
N TYR A 345 5.42 16.68 10.76
CA TYR A 345 6.28 16.31 9.64
C TYR A 345 7.57 17.12 9.61
N ASN A 346 8.70 16.45 9.43
CA ASN A 346 10.06 17.02 9.47
C ASN A 346 10.52 17.62 10.80
N SER A 347 9.78 17.50 11.90
CA SER A 347 10.22 17.91 13.22
C SER A 347 10.94 16.77 13.96
N LEU A 348 12.28 16.80 13.95
CA LEU A 348 13.09 15.84 14.71
C LEU A 348 12.87 15.98 16.23
N ARG A 349 12.57 17.19 16.72
CA ARG A 349 12.27 17.42 18.13
C ARG A 349 10.99 16.74 18.54
N ASP A 350 9.89 17.03 17.83
CA ASP A 350 8.59 16.46 18.15
C ASP A 350 8.57 14.92 17.96
N PHE A 351 9.34 14.41 16.97
CA PHE A 351 9.57 12.98 16.84
C PHE A 351 10.25 12.40 18.10
N ALA A 352 11.36 13.02 18.55
CA ALA A 352 12.13 12.54 19.69
C ALA A 352 11.31 12.55 20.99
N ASP A 353 10.57 13.64 21.24
CA ASP A 353 9.69 13.78 22.42
C ASP A 353 8.63 12.66 22.45
N LYS A 354 7.96 12.41 21.32
CA LYS A 354 6.90 11.38 21.21
C LYS A 354 7.45 9.96 21.17
N PHE A 355 8.63 9.76 20.58
CA PHE A 355 9.33 8.48 20.60
C PHE A 355 9.71 8.12 22.05
N TYR A 356 10.30 9.06 22.79
CA TYR A 356 10.65 8.86 24.18
C TYR A 356 9.42 8.62 25.06
N ALA A 357 8.36 9.37 24.89
CA ALA A 357 7.09 9.16 25.62
C ALA A 357 6.56 7.74 25.42
N LEU A 358 6.56 7.23 24.17
CA LEU A 358 6.16 5.85 23.91
C LEU A 358 7.17 4.83 24.45
N TYR A 359 8.44 5.14 24.48
CA TYR A 359 9.46 4.22 25.00
C TYR A 359 9.42 4.12 26.54
N SER A 360 9.30 5.24 27.24
CA SER A 360 9.43 5.32 28.70
C SER A 360 8.11 5.05 29.45
N ASP A 361 6.96 5.49 28.90
CA ASP A 361 5.66 5.37 29.58
C ASP A 361 4.90 4.10 29.19
N SER A 362 5.00 3.08 30.04
CA SER A 362 4.30 1.79 29.83
C SER A 362 2.78 1.92 30.00
N LYS A 363 2.28 2.85 30.84
CA LYS A 363 0.82 3.07 31.05
C LYS A 363 0.22 3.73 29.81
N LEU A 364 0.92 4.71 29.22
CA LEU A 364 0.54 5.31 27.93
C LEU A 364 0.45 4.24 26.84
N ARG A 365 1.52 3.43 26.68
CA ARG A 365 1.50 2.34 25.68
C ARG A 365 0.34 1.38 25.88
N ALA A 366 0.06 0.96 27.12
CA ALA A 366 -1.03 0.03 27.41
C ALA A 366 -2.40 0.60 27.02
N ARG A 367 -2.66 1.87 27.34
CA ARG A 367 -3.88 2.58 26.99
C ARG A 367 -4.03 2.69 25.48
N LEU A 368 -3.01 3.16 24.78
CA LEU A 368 -3.01 3.30 23.32
C LEU A 368 -3.16 1.94 22.64
N SER A 369 -2.49 0.90 23.13
CA SER A 369 -2.57 -0.48 22.63
C SER A 369 -4.01 -1.04 22.67
N LYS A 370 -4.72 -0.84 23.80
CA LYS A 370 -6.13 -1.26 23.96
C LYS A 370 -7.01 -0.59 22.91
N ASN A 371 -6.85 0.72 22.76
CA ASN A 371 -7.66 1.52 21.83
C ASN A 371 -7.32 1.20 20.37
N ALA A 372 -6.04 1.07 20.02
CA ALA A 372 -5.59 0.72 18.67
C ALA A 372 -6.17 -0.63 18.22
N TYR A 373 -6.12 -1.63 19.08
CA TYR A 373 -6.69 -2.95 18.79
C TYR A 373 -8.21 -2.89 18.59
N ALA A 374 -8.93 -2.22 19.50
CA ALA A 374 -10.39 -2.07 19.40
C ALA A 374 -10.80 -1.35 18.11
N PHE A 375 -10.09 -0.27 17.77
CA PHE A 375 -10.31 0.48 16.54
C PHE A 375 -10.06 -0.38 15.29
N ALA A 376 -8.89 -1.03 15.20
CA ALA A 376 -8.54 -1.85 14.05
C ALA A 376 -9.53 -3.00 13.85
N LYS A 377 -9.88 -3.71 14.92
CA LYS A 377 -10.87 -4.80 14.88
C LYS A 377 -12.24 -4.33 14.42
N SER A 378 -12.66 -3.13 14.81
CA SER A 378 -13.97 -2.59 14.42
C SER A 378 -14.05 -2.11 12.97
N LYS A 379 -12.91 -1.65 12.39
CA LYS A 379 -12.90 -1.01 11.07
C LYS A 379 -12.32 -1.87 9.95
N PHE A 380 -11.40 -2.80 10.25
CA PHE A 380 -10.59 -3.54 9.26
C PHE A 380 -10.75 -5.06 9.35
N SER A 381 -11.96 -5.55 9.61
CA SER A 381 -12.18 -7.00 9.58
C SER A 381 -12.13 -7.51 8.12
N ILE A 382 -11.50 -8.66 7.94
CA ILE A 382 -11.39 -9.36 6.66
C ILE A 382 -12.79 -9.60 6.08
N GLU A 383 -13.68 -10.12 6.92
CA GLU A 383 -15.05 -10.47 6.56
C GLU A 383 -15.82 -9.25 6.06
N ARG A 384 -15.72 -8.12 6.78
CA ARG A 384 -16.37 -6.85 6.35
C ARG A 384 -15.84 -6.33 5.02
N THR A 385 -14.53 -6.38 4.83
CA THR A 385 -13.92 -5.91 3.59
C THR A 385 -14.37 -6.75 2.40
N TYR A 386 -14.31 -8.08 2.53
CA TYR A 386 -14.67 -8.96 1.42
C TYR A 386 -16.19 -9.04 1.21
N GLU A 387 -16.98 -8.87 2.25
CA GLU A 387 -18.43 -8.76 2.11
C GLU A 387 -18.87 -7.49 1.36
N LYS A 388 -18.12 -6.38 1.47
CA LYS A 388 -18.34 -5.19 0.63
C LYS A 388 -18.10 -5.48 -0.85
N TYR A 389 -17.03 -6.21 -1.19
CA TYR A 389 -16.79 -6.63 -2.57
C TYR A 389 -17.89 -7.55 -3.08
N TYR A 390 -18.33 -8.51 -2.27
CA TYR A 390 -19.42 -9.42 -2.62
C TYR A 390 -20.71 -8.65 -2.95
N LYS A 391 -21.11 -7.71 -2.08
CA LYS A 391 -22.30 -6.85 -2.31
C LYS A 391 -22.14 -6.00 -3.56
N LEU A 392 -21.00 -5.34 -3.75
CA LEU A 392 -20.71 -4.54 -4.94
C LEU A 392 -20.87 -5.36 -6.22
N PHE A 393 -20.35 -6.57 -6.25
CA PHE A 393 -20.46 -7.44 -7.42
C PHE A 393 -21.90 -7.89 -7.69
N LYS A 394 -22.67 -8.18 -6.64
CA LYS A 394 -24.10 -8.49 -6.79
C LYS A 394 -24.89 -7.30 -7.36
N ASP A 395 -24.66 -6.12 -6.83
CA ASP A 395 -25.34 -4.90 -7.27
C ASP A 395 -25.01 -4.57 -8.74
N LEU A 396 -23.75 -4.72 -9.14
CA LEU A 396 -23.34 -4.49 -10.54
C LEU A 396 -23.95 -5.53 -11.48
N ALA A 397 -23.93 -6.81 -11.14
CA ALA A 397 -24.53 -7.87 -11.96
C ALA A 397 -26.05 -7.69 -12.09
N SER A 398 -26.74 -7.29 -11.03
CA SER A 398 -28.18 -7.00 -11.06
C SER A 398 -28.54 -5.84 -11.98
N ARG A 399 -27.76 -4.76 -11.97
CA ARG A 399 -27.94 -3.60 -12.87
C ARG A 399 -27.75 -3.97 -14.33
N GLN A 400 -26.77 -4.82 -14.64
CA GLN A 400 -26.55 -5.29 -16.01
C GLN A 400 -27.70 -6.17 -16.52
N ALA A 401 -28.27 -7.00 -15.66
CA ALA A 401 -29.41 -7.84 -16.02
C ALA A 401 -30.70 -7.01 -16.33
N GLN A 402 -30.80 -5.80 -15.75
CA GLN A 402 -31.92 -4.87 -15.94
C GLN A 402 -31.71 -3.87 -17.09
N SER A 403 -30.49 -3.77 -17.63
CA SER A 403 -30.21 -2.91 -18.77
C SER A 403 -30.71 -3.59 -20.05
N PRO A 404 -31.51 -2.89 -20.89
CA PRO A 404 -32.11 -3.44 -22.09
C PRO A 404 -31.08 -3.91 -23.10
#